data_9a9f47d04378c15dea6ab67fa50b0805
#
_entry.id   9a9f47d04378c15dea6ab67fa50b0805
#
_cell.length_a   1.000
_cell.length_b   1.000
_cell.length_c   1.000
_cell.angle_alpha   90.00
_cell.angle_beta   90.00
_cell.angle_gamma   90.00
#
_symmetry.space_group_name_H-M   'P 1'
#
loop_
_entity.id
_entity.type
_entity.pdbx_description
1 polymer ?
#
loop_
_entity_poly.entity_id
_entity_poly.type
_entity_poly.pdbx_seq_one_letter_code
_entity_poly.pdbx_strand_id
1 'polypeptide(L)'
;MKRPDGAALLELETTARQRGTGLNASVLLGRWRLRSVWPKGEIQASSFSGWALRGLQAELDLRSGEEEQLLLSNAVSIGPLELRFRGEASLRGRRPLLTFVFKTVELTVSGRCLLKREIPAPMPNRKPFFALIHRDPSGWLAARGRGGGLALWELAPAEN
;
A
#
# COMPACT_ATOMS: atom_id res chain seq x y z
N MET A 1 -20.28 2.22 3.83
CA MET A 1 -18.98 2.30 4.51
C MET A 1 -18.57 3.77 4.63
N LYS A 2 -18.45 4.31 5.86
CA LYS A 2 -18.00 5.69 6.08
C LYS A 2 -16.47 5.70 6.08
N ARG A 3 -15.87 6.37 5.11
CA ARG A 3 -14.41 6.52 5.04
C ARG A 3 -13.95 7.62 6.00
N PRO A 4 -12.81 7.45 6.68
CA PRO A 4 -12.23 8.50 7.50
C PRO A 4 -11.71 9.65 6.61
N ASP A 5 -11.77 10.85 7.13
CA ASP A 5 -11.08 12.02 6.57
C ASP A 5 -9.64 12.13 7.12
N GLY A 6 -8.89 13.13 6.68
CA GLY A 6 -7.51 13.32 7.10
C GLY A 6 -7.37 13.56 8.61
N ALA A 7 -8.32 14.26 9.23
CA ALA A 7 -8.30 14.54 10.68
C ALA A 7 -8.49 13.24 11.48
N ALA A 8 -9.49 12.45 11.13
CA ALA A 8 -9.73 11.14 11.75
C ALA A 8 -8.52 10.19 11.59
N LEU A 9 -7.85 10.21 10.44
CA LEU A 9 -6.63 9.42 10.22
C LEU A 9 -5.47 9.86 11.13
N LEU A 10 -5.31 11.15 11.40
CA LEU A 10 -4.29 11.66 12.32
C LEU A 10 -4.57 11.24 13.77
N GLU A 11 -5.84 11.23 14.20
CA GLU A 11 -6.22 10.73 15.53
C GLU A 11 -5.93 9.22 15.66
N LEU A 12 -6.30 8.44 14.66
CA LEU A 12 -5.99 7.01 14.62
C LEU A 12 -4.46 6.76 14.62
N GLU A 13 -3.70 7.57 13.90
CA GLU A 13 -2.25 7.48 13.90
C GLU A 13 -1.66 7.78 15.28
N THR A 14 -2.16 8.80 15.97
CA THR A 14 -1.73 9.13 17.33
C THR A 14 -1.99 7.96 18.27
N THR A 15 -3.16 7.34 18.19
CA THR A 15 -3.50 6.14 18.95
C THR A 15 -2.58 4.96 18.62
N ALA A 16 -2.31 4.74 17.34
CA ALA A 16 -1.41 3.67 16.88
C ALA A 16 0.04 3.86 17.38
N ARG A 17 0.50 5.12 17.48
CA ARG A 17 1.83 5.44 18.04
C ARG A 17 1.91 5.12 19.53
N GLN A 18 0.86 5.43 20.29
CA GLN A 18 0.85 5.27 21.74
C GLN A 18 0.61 3.81 22.17
N ARG A 19 -0.35 3.14 21.55
CA ARG A 19 -0.85 1.83 21.97
C ARG A 19 -0.43 0.67 21.08
N GLY A 20 0.11 0.96 19.90
CA GLY A 20 0.27 -0.02 18.83
C GLY A 20 -1.05 -0.27 18.10
N THR A 21 -1.03 -1.08 17.05
CA THR A 21 -2.21 -1.37 16.23
C THR A 21 -2.76 -2.79 16.42
N GLY A 22 -1.93 -3.71 16.94
CA GLY A 22 -2.29 -5.14 17.03
C GLY A 22 -2.43 -5.83 15.67
N LEU A 23 -2.09 -5.16 14.56
CA LEU A 23 -2.21 -5.73 13.22
C LEU A 23 -1.12 -6.80 13.00
N ASN A 24 -1.52 -7.91 12.43
CA ASN A 24 -0.65 -8.98 11.99
C ASN A 24 -0.74 -9.17 10.47
N ALA A 25 0.10 -10.03 9.92
CA ALA A 25 0.17 -10.25 8.47
C ALA A 25 -1.14 -10.78 7.88
N SER A 26 -1.86 -11.63 8.61
CA SER A 26 -3.07 -12.30 8.08
C SER A 26 -4.20 -11.32 7.73
N VAL A 27 -4.35 -10.24 8.51
CA VAL A 27 -5.41 -9.23 8.26
C VAL A 27 -5.07 -8.29 7.09
N LEU A 28 -3.83 -8.34 6.59
CA LEU A 28 -3.36 -7.55 5.46
C LEU A 28 -3.46 -8.29 4.13
N LEU A 29 -3.67 -9.61 4.16
CA LEU A 29 -3.76 -10.41 2.94
C LEU A 29 -4.91 -9.93 2.06
N GLY A 30 -4.67 -9.86 0.76
CA GLY A 30 -5.64 -9.48 -0.25
C GLY A 30 -5.16 -8.36 -1.16
N ARG A 31 -6.05 -7.97 -2.07
CA ARG A 31 -5.80 -6.93 -3.05
C ARG A 31 -6.42 -5.61 -2.57
N TRP A 32 -5.60 -4.59 -2.45
CA TRP A 32 -5.95 -3.28 -1.93
C TRP A 32 -5.88 -2.24 -3.04
N ARG A 33 -6.93 -1.46 -3.23
CA ARG A 33 -6.95 -0.34 -4.18
C ARG A 33 -6.75 0.96 -3.45
N LEU A 34 -5.81 1.77 -3.92
CA LEU A 34 -5.57 3.11 -3.38
C LEU A 34 -6.77 4.01 -3.66
N ARG A 35 -7.28 4.69 -2.64
CA ARG A 35 -8.47 5.55 -2.72
C ARG A 35 -8.17 7.01 -2.47
N SER A 36 -7.31 7.30 -1.53
CA SER A 36 -6.98 8.68 -1.18
C SER A 36 -5.55 8.78 -0.69
N VAL A 37 -4.93 9.90 -0.97
CA VAL A 37 -3.60 10.25 -0.49
C VAL A 37 -3.65 11.67 0.07
N TRP A 38 -3.06 11.86 1.24
CA TRP A 38 -2.83 13.15 1.86
C TRP A 38 -1.34 13.41 1.88
N PRO A 39 -0.84 14.44 1.19
CA PRO A 39 0.55 14.83 1.25
C PRO A 39 1.00 15.15 2.69
N LYS A 40 2.28 15.09 2.94
CA LYS A 40 2.84 15.42 4.26
C LYS A 40 2.42 16.83 4.68
N GLY A 41 1.81 16.93 5.88
CA GLY A 41 1.37 18.21 6.44
C GLY A 41 0.02 18.72 5.94
N GLU A 42 -0.68 18.01 5.05
CA GLU A 42 -2.00 18.39 4.56
C GLU A 42 -3.11 17.57 5.26
N ILE A 43 -4.20 18.25 5.63
CA ILE A 43 -5.39 17.62 6.20
C ILE A 43 -6.39 17.25 5.11
N GLN A 44 -6.35 17.95 3.97
CA GLN A 44 -7.20 17.66 2.83
C GLN A 44 -6.50 16.69 1.88
N ALA A 45 -7.28 15.75 1.34
CA ALA A 45 -6.78 14.87 0.29
C ALA A 45 -6.34 15.72 -0.92
N SER A 46 -5.20 15.38 -1.50
CA SER A 46 -4.68 16.11 -2.67
C SER A 46 -5.69 16.10 -3.80
N SER A 47 -5.99 17.26 -4.38
CA SER A 47 -6.80 17.38 -5.59
C SER A 47 -6.16 16.66 -6.78
N PHE A 48 -4.83 16.62 -6.81
CA PHE A 48 -4.05 15.82 -7.76
C PHE A 48 -4.33 14.32 -7.58
N SER A 49 -4.47 13.84 -6.33
CA SER A 49 -4.83 12.45 -6.05
C SER A 49 -6.23 12.09 -6.58
N GLY A 50 -7.19 13.01 -6.51
CA GLY A 50 -8.55 12.79 -7.01
C GLY A 50 -8.62 12.62 -8.53
N TRP A 51 -7.82 13.36 -9.29
CA TRP A 51 -7.71 13.22 -10.73
C TRP A 51 -6.82 12.05 -11.16
N ALA A 52 -5.64 11.94 -10.55
CA ALA A 52 -4.71 10.86 -10.81
C ALA A 52 -5.30 9.49 -10.43
N LEU A 53 -6.04 9.41 -9.30
CA LEU A 53 -6.67 8.16 -8.86
C LEU A 53 -7.86 7.74 -9.72
N ARG A 54 -8.51 8.67 -10.44
CA ARG A 54 -9.57 8.34 -11.41
C ARG A 54 -9.02 7.76 -12.71
N GLY A 55 -7.83 8.20 -13.12
CA GLY A 55 -7.14 7.68 -14.31
C GLY A 55 -6.08 6.62 -14.02
N LEU A 56 -5.54 6.63 -12.80
CA LEU A 56 -4.45 5.78 -12.33
C LEU A 56 -5.00 4.74 -11.35
N GLN A 57 -5.05 3.50 -11.75
CA GLN A 57 -5.43 2.41 -10.85
C GLN A 57 -4.17 1.90 -10.14
N ALA A 58 -4.00 2.29 -8.88
CA ALA A 58 -2.92 1.81 -8.04
C ALA A 58 -3.42 0.70 -7.11
N GLU A 59 -2.81 -0.47 -7.22
CA GLU A 59 -3.17 -1.66 -6.45
C GLU A 59 -1.95 -2.19 -5.69
N LEU A 60 -2.21 -2.68 -4.48
CA LEU A 60 -1.27 -3.39 -3.64
C LEU A 60 -1.85 -4.79 -3.35
N ASP A 61 -1.22 -5.84 -3.80
CA ASP A 61 -1.61 -7.22 -3.54
C ASP A 61 -0.62 -7.84 -2.54
N LEU A 62 -1.14 -8.32 -1.42
CA LEU A 62 -0.38 -8.97 -0.35
C LEU A 62 -0.85 -10.41 -0.23
N ARG A 63 0.08 -11.36 -0.35
CA ARG A 63 -0.16 -12.79 -0.23
C ARG A 63 0.78 -13.42 0.79
N SER A 64 0.38 -14.55 1.34
CA SER A 64 1.25 -15.34 2.21
C SER A 64 2.40 -15.91 1.37
N GLY A 65 3.62 -15.74 1.86
CA GLY A 65 4.82 -16.40 1.37
C GLY A 65 5.25 -17.52 2.31
N GLU A 66 6.48 -17.94 2.19
CA GLU A 66 7.13 -18.91 3.10
C GLU A 66 7.64 -18.20 4.36
N GLU A 67 7.74 -18.93 5.49
CA GLU A 67 8.37 -18.46 6.73
C GLU A 67 7.92 -17.07 7.23
N GLU A 68 6.59 -16.84 7.30
CA GLU A 68 6.00 -15.55 7.72
C GLU A 68 6.32 -14.34 6.81
N GLN A 69 6.96 -14.55 5.68
CA GLN A 69 7.14 -13.51 4.67
C GLN A 69 5.83 -13.23 3.93
N LEU A 70 5.67 -12.01 3.48
CA LEU A 70 4.59 -11.61 2.60
C LEU A 70 5.13 -11.43 1.18
N LEU A 71 4.44 -12.00 0.21
CA LEU A 71 4.65 -11.68 -1.19
C LEU A 71 3.88 -10.40 -1.50
N LEU A 72 4.56 -9.42 -2.09
CA LEU A 72 4.00 -8.12 -2.39
C LEU A 72 4.06 -7.85 -3.89
N SER A 73 2.92 -7.44 -4.45
CA SER A 73 2.84 -6.91 -5.80
C SER A 73 2.19 -5.53 -5.75
N ASN A 74 2.81 -4.56 -6.40
CA ASN A 74 2.25 -3.23 -6.58
C ASN A 74 2.07 -3.00 -8.08
N ALA A 75 0.87 -2.66 -8.51
CA ALA A 75 0.55 -2.39 -9.91
C ALA A 75 -0.05 -1.00 -10.06
N VAL A 76 0.34 -0.34 -11.13
CA VAL A 76 -0.21 0.93 -11.56
C VAL A 76 -0.65 0.79 -13.01
N SER A 77 -1.92 1.06 -13.29
CA SER A 77 -2.49 0.92 -14.62
C SER A 77 -3.09 2.24 -15.12
N ILE A 78 -2.86 2.54 -16.40
CA ILE A 78 -3.48 3.65 -17.14
C ILE A 78 -3.94 3.11 -18.48
N GLY A 79 -5.25 2.93 -18.65
CA GLY A 79 -5.78 2.30 -19.85
C GLY A 79 -5.18 0.89 -20.06
N PRO A 80 -4.64 0.59 -21.26
CA PRO A 80 -4.07 -0.71 -21.55
C PRO A 80 -2.66 -0.93 -20.99
N LEU A 81 -2.04 0.13 -20.43
CA LEU A 81 -0.68 0.09 -19.90
C LEU A 81 -0.71 -0.29 -18.41
N GLU A 82 0.08 -1.28 -18.02
CA GLU A 82 0.30 -1.65 -16.62
C GLU A 82 1.78 -1.72 -16.32
N LEU A 83 2.18 -1.09 -15.21
CA LEU A 83 3.50 -1.23 -14.60
C LEU A 83 3.33 -1.99 -13.27
N ARG A 84 3.96 -3.16 -13.17
CA ARG A 84 3.84 -4.05 -12.01
C ARG A 84 5.20 -4.32 -11.39
N PHE A 85 5.29 -4.04 -10.10
CA PHE A 85 6.44 -4.38 -9.26
C PHE A 85 6.09 -5.59 -8.40
N ARG A 86 7.01 -6.54 -8.29
CA ARG A 86 6.86 -7.71 -7.43
C ARG A 86 8.05 -7.82 -6.49
N GLY A 87 7.78 -8.26 -5.28
CA GLY A 87 8.80 -8.44 -4.28
C GLY A 87 8.29 -9.10 -3.01
N GLU A 88 8.99 -8.85 -1.93
CA GLU A 88 8.72 -9.40 -0.62
C GLU A 88 8.53 -8.30 0.40
N ALA A 89 7.72 -8.58 1.41
CA ALA A 89 7.50 -7.68 2.53
C ALA A 89 7.59 -8.42 3.85
N SER A 90 7.89 -7.67 4.90
CA SER A 90 7.87 -8.14 6.28
C SER A 90 7.18 -7.12 7.17
N LEU A 91 6.48 -7.62 8.19
CA LEU A 91 5.76 -6.81 9.16
C LEU A 91 6.47 -6.89 10.51
N ARG A 92 6.82 -5.73 11.11
CA ARG A 92 7.54 -5.69 12.39
C ARG A 92 7.09 -4.55 13.30
N GLY A 93 7.08 -4.83 14.60
CA GLY A 93 6.89 -3.84 15.66
C GLY A 93 5.45 -3.68 16.15
N ARG A 94 5.27 -2.97 17.28
CA ARG A 94 3.96 -2.69 17.90
C ARG A 94 3.09 -1.77 17.03
N ARG A 95 3.69 -0.77 16.40
CA ARG A 95 3.14 -0.02 15.29
C ARG A 95 3.78 -0.61 14.04
N PRO A 96 3.12 -1.58 13.39
CA PRO A 96 3.82 -2.41 12.44
C PRO A 96 4.32 -1.58 11.25
N LEU A 97 5.59 -1.74 10.93
CA LEU A 97 6.18 -1.29 9.69
C LEU A 97 6.10 -2.44 8.69
N LEU A 98 5.35 -2.23 7.64
CA LEU A 98 5.37 -3.09 6.45
C LEU A 98 6.54 -2.64 5.58
N THR A 99 7.70 -3.25 5.79
CA THR A 99 8.92 -2.98 5.02
C THR A 99 8.95 -3.91 3.81
N PHE A 100 9.31 -3.39 2.64
CA PHE A 100 9.29 -4.19 1.43
C PHE A 100 10.47 -3.91 0.51
N VAL A 101 10.75 -4.88 -0.35
CA VAL A 101 11.78 -4.80 -1.38
C VAL A 101 11.21 -5.33 -2.68
N PHE A 102 11.24 -4.53 -3.73
CA PHE A 102 10.90 -4.99 -5.06
C PHE A 102 12.09 -5.72 -5.69
N LYS A 103 11.83 -6.87 -6.27
CA LYS A 103 12.80 -7.71 -6.97
C LYS A 103 12.68 -7.62 -8.49
N THR A 104 11.46 -7.41 -8.98
CA THR A 104 11.21 -7.33 -10.43
C THR A 104 10.24 -6.22 -10.77
N VAL A 105 10.37 -5.70 -11.99
CA VAL A 105 9.42 -4.80 -12.63
C VAL A 105 9.00 -5.36 -13.97
N GLU A 106 7.71 -5.31 -14.26
CA GLU A 106 7.11 -5.72 -15.54
C GLU A 106 6.32 -4.57 -16.14
N LEU A 107 6.51 -4.32 -17.42
CA LEU A 107 5.68 -3.42 -18.22
C LEU A 107 4.83 -4.25 -19.16
N THR A 108 3.53 -4.09 -19.08
CA THR A 108 2.54 -4.82 -19.87
C THR A 108 1.66 -3.83 -20.64
N VAL A 109 1.36 -4.16 -21.88
CA VAL A 109 0.40 -3.41 -22.72
C VAL A 109 -0.64 -4.38 -23.26
N SER A 110 -1.91 -4.11 -23.01
CA SER A 110 -3.03 -4.99 -23.41
C SER A 110 -2.80 -6.46 -23.04
N GLY A 111 -2.28 -6.72 -21.85
CA GLY A 111 -2.00 -8.06 -21.33
C GLY A 111 -0.71 -8.72 -21.88
N ARG A 112 0.04 -8.05 -22.77
CA ARG A 112 1.31 -8.57 -23.29
C ARG A 112 2.47 -7.92 -22.54
N CYS A 113 3.34 -8.75 -21.94
CA CYS A 113 4.57 -8.28 -21.30
C CYS A 113 5.56 -7.80 -22.36
N LEU A 114 5.89 -6.51 -22.34
CA LEU A 114 6.87 -5.89 -23.23
C LEU A 114 8.27 -5.84 -22.62
N LEU A 115 8.34 -5.72 -21.30
CA LEU A 115 9.60 -5.60 -20.58
C LEU A 115 9.45 -6.26 -19.21
N LYS A 116 10.46 -7.05 -18.85
CA LYS A 116 10.65 -7.56 -17.49
C LYS A 116 12.10 -7.39 -17.10
N ARG A 117 12.34 -6.78 -15.93
CA ARG A 117 13.68 -6.56 -15.39
C ARG A 117 13.76 -6.88 -13.93
N GLU A 118 14.94 -7.30 -13.48
CA GLU A 118 15.29 -7.39 -12.08
C GLU A 118 15.66 -6.02 -11.54
N ILE A 119 15.30 -5.76 -10.29
CA ILE A 119 15.60 -4.52 -9.58
C ILE A 119 16.66 -4.83 -8.53
N PRO A 120 17.80 -4.11 -8.50
CA PRO A 120 18.79 -4.27 -7.45
C PRO A 120 18.19 -4.00 -6.08
N ALA A 121 18.60 -4.78 -5.07
CA ALA A 121 18.17 -4.57 -3.70
C ALA A 121 18.59 -3.18 -3.20
N PRO A 122 17.69 -2.42 -2.56
CA PRO A 122 18.05 -1.12 -1.98
C PRO A 122 18.96 -1.32 -0.78
N MET A 123 19.75 -0.30 -0.45
CA MET A 123 20.50 -0.26 0.80
C MET A 123 19.54 -0.44 2.00
N PRO A 124 19.95 -1.11 3.11
CA PRO A 124 19.08 -1.39 4.25
C PRO A 124 18.37 -0.15 4.81
N ASN A 125 19.05 1.00 4.86
CA ASN A 125 18.52 2.27 5.34
C ASN A 125 17.62 2.99 4.33
N ARG A 126 17.48 2.50 3.10
CA ARG A 126 16.66 3.06 2.03
C ARG A 126 15.46 2.20 1.66
N LYS A 127 15.22 1.11 2.37
CA LYS A 127 14.05 0.27 2.14
C LYS A 127 12.76 1.06 2.29
N PRO A 128 11.84 1.00 1.32
CA PRO A 128 10.53 1.60 1.45
C PRO A 128 9.72 0.87 2.52
N PHE A 129 8.81 1.60 3.16
CA PHE A 129 7.90 1.04 4.15
C PHE A 129 6.59 1.81 4.21
N PHE A 130 5.57 1.13 4.74
CA PHE A 130 4.35 1.73 5.25
C PHE A 130 4.28 1.52 6.76
N ALA A 131 4.13 2.61 7.51
CA ALA A 131 3.75 2.53 8.92
C ALA A 131 2.23 2.37 8.99
N LEU A 132 1.77 1.17 9.39
CA LEU A 132 0.35 0.87 9.44
C LEU A 132 -0.32 1.64 10.58
N ILE A 133 -1.48 2.19 10.31
CA ILE A 133 -2.25 3.01 11.25
C ILE A 133 -3.46 2.24 11.74
N HIS A 134 -4.28 1.76 10.82
CA HIS A 134 -5.53 1.08 11.15
C HIS A 134 -6.00 0.21 9.98
N ARG A 135 -6.59 -0.94 10.32
CA ARG A 135 -7.31 -1.83 9.40
C ARG A 135 -8.73 -1.96 9.93
N ASP A 136 -9.67 -1.39 9.20
CA ASP A 136 -11.09 -1.43 9.58
C ASP A 136 -11.77 -2.71 9.09
N PRO A 137 -12.60 -3.38 9.91
CA PRO A 137 -13.34 -4.56 9.49
C PRO A 137 -14.20 -4.36 8.24
N SER A 138 -14.67 -3.14 7.98
CA SER A 138 -15.45 -2.81 6.78
C SER A 138 -14.63 -2.81 5.48
N GLY A 139 -13.31 -3.02 5.54
CA GLY A 139 -12.49 -3.26 4.35
C GLY A 139 -11.63 -2.08 3.92
N TRP A 140 -11.20 -1.19 4.82
CA TRP A 140 -10.19 -0.19 4.49
C TRP A 140 -8.94 -0.30 5.37
N LEU A 141 -7.82 0.16 4.85
CA LEU A 141 -6.51 0.16 5.47
C LEU A 141 -5.90 1.56 5.36
N ALA A 142 -5.41 2.08 6.47
CA ALA A 142 -4.68 3.34 6.50
C ALA A 142 -3.22 3.13 6.88
N ALA A 143 -2.34 3.83 6.20
CA ALA A 143 -0.91 3.78 6.44
C ALA A 143 -0.24 5.12 6.14
N ARG A 144 0.91 5.36 6.77
CA ARG A 144 1.82 6.46 6.42
C ARG A 144 3.00 5.92 5.65
N GLY A 145 3.22 6.45 4.46
CA GLY A 145 4.39 6.13 3.64
C GLY A 145 5.68 6.74 4.21
N ARG A 146 6.81 6.21 3.79
CA ARG A 146 8.14 6.71 4.17
C ARG A 146 8.31 8.21 3.87
N GLY A 147 7.73 8.72 2.79
CA GLY A 147 7.76 10.15 2.43
C GLY A 147 6.91 11.05 3.33
N GLY A 148 6.17 10.50 4.29
CA GLY A 148 5.34 11.23 5.26
C GLY A 148 3.88 11.44 4.82
N GLY A 149 3.48 11.04 3.62
CA GLY A 149 2.09 11.09 3.17
C GLY A 149 1.24 9.99 3.79
N LEU A 150 -0.04 10.29 4.04
CA LEU A 150 -1.05 9.30 4.43
C LEU A 150 -1.69 8.70 3.18
N ALA A 151 -2.01 7.42 3.25
CA ALA A 151 -2.72 6.70 2.21
C ALA A 151 -3.88 5.90 2.80
N LEU A 152 -5.00 5.90 2.10
CA LEU A 152 -6.17 5.09 2.39
C LEU A 152 -6.38 4.10 1.24
N TRP A 153 -6.44 2.85 1.60
CA TRP A 153 -6.65 1.73 0.71
C TRP A 153 -7.98 1.05 1.01
N GLU A 154 -8.58 0.47 0.01
CA GLU A 154 -9.82 -0.29 0.11
C GLU A 154 -9.59 -1.72 -0.40
N LEU A 155 -10.05 -2.70 0.37
CA LEU A 155 -9.96 -4.10 -0.02
C LEU A 155 -10.83 -4.32 -1.26
N ALA A 156 -10.23 -4.81 -2.33
CA ALA A 156 -10.96 -5.19 -3.53
C ALA A 156 -11.80 -6.44 -3.26
N PRO A 157 -12.99 -6.57 -3.86
CA PRO A 157 -13.73 -7.81 -3.84
C PRO A 157 -12.87 -8.97 -4.36
N ALA A 158 -13.07 -10.15 -3.79
CA ALA A 158 -12.48 -11.36 -4.38
C ALA A 158 -13.00 -11.51 -5.81
N GLU A 159 -12.10 -11.74 -6.76
CA GLU A 159 -12.51 -12.13 -8.11
C GLU A 159 -13.05 -13.57 -8.03
N ASN A 160 -14.31 -13.73 -8.39
CA ASN A 160 -14.94 -15.04 -8.56
C ASN A 160 -14.41 -15.73 -9.81
#